data_1c48c3585be883b39e4bb73e2c81b036
#
_entry.id   1c48c3585be883b39e4bb73e2c81b036
#
_cell.length_a   1.000
_cell.length_b   1.000
_cell.length_c   1.000
_cell.angle_alpha   90.00
_cell.angle_beta   90.00
_cell.angle_gamma   90.00
#
_symmetry.space_group_name_H-M   'P 1'
#
loop_
_entity.id
_entity.type
_entity.pdbx_description
1 polymer ?
#
loop_
_entity_poly.entity_id
_entity_poly.type
_entity_poly.pdbx_seq_one_letter_code
_entity_poly.pdbx_strand_id
1 'polypeptide(L)'
;MVDIRTSLQSSFPIIILRTELSGLEAIVKYLRENRQASYKEIGILLKRNPKTLAVTYKIAKSKLPSPYSSDIDETKERIEYSAFSNKLSVLESICHYLRIRNMTYSQIATLISKNPRTVWTVCKRAEKKLGERQDG
;
A
#
# COMPACT_ATOMS: atom_id res chain seq x y z
N MET A 1 27.79 0.95 4.46
CA MET A 1 26.68 1.58 3.72
C MET A 1 25.42 0.75 3.91
N VAL A 2 24.33 1.38 4.30
CA VAL A 2 23.06 0.68 4.54
C VAL A 2 22.30 0.57 3.22
N ASP A 3 21.82 -0.62 2.91
CA ASP A 3 20.95 -0.84 1.76
C ASP A 3 19.66 -0.02 1.92
N ILE A 4 19.14 0.52 0.81
CA ILE A 4 17.87 1.25 0.79
C ILE A 4 16.76 0.44 1.47
N ARG A 5 16.68 -0.86 1.17
CA ARG A 5 15.64 -1.72 1.74
C ARG A 5 15.76 -1.83 3.26
N THR A 6 16.99 -1.93 3.77
CA THR A 6 17.22 -1.99 5.21
C THR A 6 16.84 -0.66 5.86
N SER A 7 17.25 0.46 5.23
CA SER A 7 16.97 1.81 5.75
C SER A 7 15.48 2.13 5.77
N LEU A 8 14.74 1.69 4.73
CA LEU A 8 13.30 1.98 4.59
C LEU A 8 12.42 0.86 5.15
N GLN A 9 13.06 -0.22 5.62
CA GLN A 9 12.39 -1.47 5.98
C GLN A 9 11.78 -2.13 4.74
N SER A 10 11.33 -3.37 4.88
CA SER A 10 10.77 -4.16 3.79
C SER A 10 9.25 -4.11 3.75
N SER A 11 8.63 -3.39 4.68
CA SER A 11 7.18 -3.37 4.84
C SER A 11 6.70 -2.03 5.38
N PHE A 12 5.39 -1.80 5.30
CA PHE A 12 4.76 -0.61 5.86
C PHE A 12 3.58 -1.01 6.75
N PRO A 13 3.23 -0.15 7.74
CA PRO A 13 2.11 -0.46 8.64
C PRO A 13 0.77 -0.39 7.89
N ILE A 14 -0.06 -1.43 8.03
CA ILE A 14 -1.37 -1.46 7.37
C ILE A 14 -2.25 -0.29 7.81
N ILE A 15 -2.08 0.15 9.07
CA ILE A 15 -2.91 1.20 9.65
C ILE A 15 -2.88 2.53 8.87
N ILE A 16 -1.81 2.79 8.11
CA ILE A 16 -1.76 4.02 7.29
C ILE A 16 -2.85 4.04 6.21
N LEU A 17 -3.39 2.89 5.87
CA LEU A 17 -4.44 2.77 4.85
C LEU A 17 -5.83 3.12 5.39
N ARG A 18 -5.94 3.40 6.69
CA ARG A 18 -7.22 3.68 7.36
C ARG A 18 -7.52 5.17 7.43
N THR A 19 -7.14 5.91 6.38
CA THR A 19 -7.42 7.32 6.24
C THR A 19 -8.25 7.55 4.98
N GLU A 20 -8.58 8.81 4.72
CA GLU A 20 -9.28 9.21 3.50
C GLU A 20 -8.41 9.14 2.25
N LEU A 21 -7.11 8.91 2.41
CA LEU A 21 -6.19 8.82 1.29
C LEU A 21 -6.39 7.51 0.52
N SER A 22 -6.10 7.55 -0.78
CA SER A 22 -6.01 6.30 -1.54
C SER A 22 -4.80 5.50 -1.05
N GLY A 23 -4.74 4.21 -1.41
CA GLY A 23 -3.62 3.36 -1.01
C GLY A 23 -2.28 3.95 -1.44
N LEU A 24 -2.16 4.36 -2.70
CA LEU A 24 -0.92 4.95 -3.19
C LEU A 24 -0.58 6.25 -2.48
N GLU A 25 -1.57 7.13 -2.27
CA GLU A 25 -1.37 8.38 -1.55
C GLU A 25 -0.86 8.13 -0.14
N ALA A 26 -1.46 7.19 0.58
CA ALA A 26 -1.07 6.88 1.96
C ALA A 26 0.37 6.37 2.04
N ILE A 27 0.74 5.45 1.15
CA ILE A 27 2.07 4.85 1.16
C ILE A 27 3.14 5.87 0.78
N VAL A 28 2.89 6.68 -0.24
CA VAL A 28 3.84 7.71 -0.68
C VAL A 28 4.06 8.73 0.45
N LYS A 29 2.97 9.18 1.08
CA LYS A 29 3.04 10.12 2.19
C LYS A 29 3.86 9.54 3.34
N TYR A 30 3.58 8.30 3.73
CA TYR A 30 4.32 7.62 4.79
C TYR A 30 5.81 7.51 4.46
N LEU A 31 6.14 7.08 3.27
CA LEU A 31 7.55 6.93 2.88
C LEU A 31 8.29 8.26 2.83
N ARG A 32 7.64 9.30 2.33
CA ARG A 32 8.26 10.64 2.27
C ARG A 32 8.47 11.24 3.66
N GLU A 33 7.46 11.18 4.52
CA GLU A 33 7.46 11.91 5.78
C GLU A 33 8.00 11.11 6.95
N ASN A 34 7.67 9.83 7.03
CA ASN A 34 8.11 8.99 8.15
C ASN A 34 9.42 8.28 7.89
N ARG A 35 9.76 8.01 6.62
CA ARG A 35 10.98 7.28 6.27
C ARG A 35 11.98 8.11 5.48
N GLN A 36 11.67 9.37 5.17
CA GLN A 36 12.53 10.30 4.41
C GLN A 36 13.02 9.71 3.08
N ALA A 37 12.18 8.93 2.42
CA ALA A 37 12.52 8.31 1.16
C ALA A 37 12.44 9.31 0.02
N SER A 38 13.36 9.20 -0.94
CA SER A 38 13.30 9.97 -2.17
C SER A 38 12.24 9.36 -3.10
N TYR A 39 11.80 10.14 -4.09
CA TYR A 39 10.84 9.61 -5.07
C TYR A 39 11.43 8.46 -5.87
N LYS A 40 12.74 8.50 -6.13
CA LYS A 40 13.43 7.39 -6.80
C LYS A 40 13.33 6.11 -5.98
N GLU A 41 13.60 6.21 -4.68
CA GLU A 41 13.52 5.08 -3.77
C GLU A 41 12.09 4.51 -3.68
N ILE A 42 11.10 5.41 -3.57
CA ILE A 42 9.69 5.00 -3.53
C ILE A 42 9.31 4.30 -4.83
N GLY A 43 9.76 4.84 -5.96
CA GLY A 43 9.47 4.23 -7.26
C GLY A 43 10.00 2.81 -7.37
N ILE A 44 11.19 2.55 -6.82
CA ILE A 44 11.75 1.21 -6.78
C ILE A 44 10.90 0.28 -5.93
N LEU A 45 10.51 0.73 -4.74
CA LEU A 45 9.71 -0.07 -3.81
C LEU A 45 8.33 -0.41 -4.37
N LEU A 46 7.67 0.56 -4.99
CA LEU A 46 6.30 0.41 -5.46
C LEU A 46 6.19 0.06 -6.94
N LYS A 47 7.32 0.01 -7.65
CA LYS A 47 7.37 -0.25 -9.09
C LYS A 47 6.54 0.78 -9.85
N ARG A 48 6.76 2.05 -9.55
CA ARG A 48 6.05 3.19 -10.14
C ARG A 48 7.04 4.23 -10.63
N ASN A 49 6.60 5.07 -11.57
CA ASN A 49 7.41 6.16 -12.10
C ASN A 49 7.56 7.26 -11.03
N PRO A 50 8.80 7.65 -10.70
CA PRO A 50 9.02 8.69 -9.68
C PRO A 50 8.32 10.02 -9.97
N LYS A 51 8.16 10.39 -11.24
CA LYS A 51 7.51 11.65 -11.62
C LYS A 51 6.05 11.70 -11.19
N THR A 52 5.33 10.59 -11.34
CA THR A 52 3.93 10.52 -10.92
C THR A 52 3.80 10.52 -9.40
N LEU A 53 4.80 10.01 -8.69
CA LEU A 53 4.79 9.96 -7.24
C LEU A 53 4.89 11.33 -6.59
N ALA A 54 5.61 12.26 -7.23
CA ALA A 54 5.70 13.63 -6.73
C ALA A 54 4.33 14.31 -6.75
N VAL A 55 3.55 14.10 -7.81
CA VAL A 55 2.18 14.61 -7.91
C VAL A 55 1.29 13.94 -6.85
N THR A 56 1.43 12.63 -6.69
CA THR A 56 0.68 11.86 -5.70
C THR A 56 0.93 12.40 -4.29
N TYR A 57 2.19 12.71 -3.96
CA TYR A 57 2.54 13.24 -2.65
C TYR A 57 1.87 14.61 -2.40
N LYS A 58 1.87 15.49 -3.39
CA LYS A 58 1.22 16.79 -3.28
C LYS A 58 -0.27 16.64 -2.95
N ILE A 59 -0.94 15.73 -3.66
CA ILE A 59 -2.36 15.47 -3.43
C ILE A 59 -2.56 14.91 -2.02
N ALA A 60 -1.74 13.95 -1.61
CA ALA A 60 -1.84 13.35 -0.28
C ALA A 60 -1.68 14.39 0.82
N LYS A 61 -0.67 15.24 0.71
CA LYS A 61 -0.38 16.28 1.69
C LYS A 61 -1.50 17.31 1.76
N SER A 62 -2.12 17.63 0.62
CA SER A 62 -3.26 18.54 0.58
C SER A 62 -4.46 17.96 1.33
N LYS A 63 -4.72 16.66 1.17
CA LYS A 63 -5.84 15.98 1.83
C LYS A 63 -5.58 15.73 3.31
N LEU A 64 -4.36 15.40 3.68
CA LEU A 64 -3.97 15.07 5.05
C LEU A 64 -2.63 15.73 5.35
N PRO A 65 -2.64 17.03 5.79
CA PRO A 65 -1.38 17.77 6.01
C PRO A 65 -0.51 17.23 7.14
N SER A 66 -1.12 16.67 8.19
CA SER A 66 -0.37 16.19 9.35
C SER A 66 0.31 14.87 9.05
N PRO A 67 1.57 14.67 9.49
CA PRO A 67 2.24 13.39 9.31
C PRO A 67 1.63 12.31 10.19
N TYR A 68 1.87 11.05 9.84
CA TYR A 68 1.52 9.94 10.71
C TYR A 68 2.37 10.00 11.98
N SER A 69 1.84 9.43 13.07
CA SER A 69 2.56 9.40 14.33
C SER A 69 3.92 8.72 14.20
N SER A 70 4.91 9.20 14.95
CA SER A 70 6.27 8.63 14.92
C SER A 70 6.31 7.18 15.40
N ASP A 71 5.32 6.75 16.20
CA ASP A 71 5.25 5.37 16.70
C ASP A 71 4.45 4.43 15.79
N ILE A 72 4.05 4.91 14.61
CA ILE A 72 3.23 4.11 13.70
C ILE A 72 3.95 2.83 13.25
N ASP A 73 5.28 2.84 13.23
CA ASP A 73 6.07 1.68 12.85
C ASP A 73 6.08 0.57 13.90
N GLU A 74 5.56 0.83 15.10
CA GLU A 74 5.46 -0.15 16.16
C GLU A 74 4.30 -1.12 15.97
N THR A 75 3.39 -0.84 15.02
CA THR A 75 2.25 -1.72 14.77
C THR A 75 2.71 -3.04 14.16
N LYS A 76 2.02 -4.12 14.53
CA LYS A 76 2.39 -5.48 14.11
C LYS A 76 1.88 -5.83 12.71
N GLU A 77 0.71 -5.33 12.34
CA GLU A 77 0.12 -5.61 11.04
C GLU A 77 0.80 -4.77 9.96
N ARG A 78 1.55 -5.45 9.09
CA ARG A 78 2.34 -4.79 8.05
C ARG A 78 2.17 -5.50 6.71
N ILE A 79 2.41 -4.77 5.63
CA ILE A 79 2.39 -5.32 4.27
C ILE A 79 3.78 -5.14 3.67
N GLU A 80 4.32 -6.22 3.11
CA GLU A 80 5.63 -6.17 2.47
C GLU A 80 5.56 -5.48 1.11
N TYR A 81 6.57 -4.69 0.78
CA TYR A 81 6.63 -4.02 -0.53
C TYR A 81 6.72 -5.01 -1.68
N SER A 82 7.14 -6.25 -1.42
CA SER A 82 7.15 -7.30 -2.43
C SER A 82 5.75 -7.64 -2.96
N ALA A 83 4.70 -7.20 -2.27
CA ALA A 83 3.32 -7.38 -2.72
C ALA A 83 3.02 -6.59 -4.00
N PHE A 84 3.76 -5.53 -4.27
CA PHE A 84 3.46 -4.64 -5.38
C PHE A 84 4.01 -5.14 -6.70
N SER A 85 3.24 -4.91 -7.76
CA SER A 85 3.55 -5.32 -9.12
C SER A 85 3.11 -4.22 -10.08
N ASN A 86 3.78 -4.09 -11.22
CA ASN A 86 3.36 -3.16 -12.25
C ASN A 86 2.11 -3.64 -13.00
N LYS A 87 1.68 -4.89 -12.78
CA LYS A 87 0.47 -5.46 -13.37
C LYS A 87 -0.80 -5.10 -12.60
N LEU A 88 -0.66 -4.81 -11.31
CA LEU A 88 -1.78 -4.55 -10.42
C LEU A 88 -1.76 -3.12 -9.92
N SER A 89 -2.93 -2.56 -9.66
CA SER A 89 -3.02 -1.31 -8.93
C SER A 89 -2.52 -1.53 -7.50
N VAL A 90 -2.27 -0.45 -6.78
CA VAL A 90 -1.83 -0.54 -5.38
C VAL A 90 -2.89 -1.26 -4.54
N LEU A 91 -4.15 -0.88 -4.68
CA LEU A 91 -5.21 -1.52 -3.91
C LEU A 91 -5.38 -3.00 -4.27
N GLU A 92 -5.27 -3.34 -5.56
CA GLU A 92 -5.31 -4.73 -6.00
C GLU A 92 -4.18 -5.54 -5.36
N SER A 93 -2.97 -4.98 -5.34
CA SER A 93 -1.81 -5.64 -4.73
C SER A 93 -2.04 -5.89 -3.24
N ILE A 94 -2.54 -4.89 -2.52
CA ILE A 94 -2.80 -4.98 -1.09
C ILE A 94 -3.84 -6.05 -0.79
N CYS A 95 -4.97 -6.00 -1.48
CA CYS A 95 -6.07 -6.95 -1.23
C CYS A 95 -5.66 -8.37 -1.59
N HIS A 96 -4.96 -8.55 -2.70
CA HIS A 96 -4.47 -9.87 -3.11
C HIS A 96 -3.48 -10.43 -2.09
N TYR A 97 -2.53 -9.59 -1.64
CA TYR A 97 -1.54 -9.98 -0.63
C TYR A 97 -2.21 -10.52 0.64
N LEU A 98 -3.22 -9.79 1.12
CA LEU A 98 -3.93 -10.19 2.34
C LEU A 98 -4.80 -11.42 2.11
N ARG A 99 -5.41 -11.54 0.94
CA ARG A 99 -6.28 -12.65 0.62
C ARG A 99 -5.53 -13.99 0.52
N ILE A 100 -4.34 -13.99 -0.07
CA ILE A 100 -3.56 -15.23 -0.17
C ILE A 100 -2.99 -15.66 1.20
N ARG A 101 -3.08 -14.79 2.20
CA ARG A 101 -2.73 -15.12 3.59
C ARG A 101 -3.95 -15.57 4.38
N ASN A 102 -4.99 -16.01 3.67
CA ASN A 102 -6.20 -16.59 4.23
C ASN A 102 -7.09 -15.62 5.03
N MET A 103 -6.95 -14.32 4.78
CA MET A 103 -7.85 -13.35 5.37
C MET A 103 -9.16 -13.32 4.58
N THR A 104 -10.28 -13.23 5.30
CA THR A 104 -11.58 -13.08 4.67
C THR A 104 -11.75 -11.67 4.11
N TYR A 105 -12.69 -11.50 3.17
CA TYR A 105 -12.98 -10.18 2.62
C TYR A 105 -13.39 -9.20 3.71
N SER A 106 -14.15 -9.67 4.70
CA SER A 106 -14.58 -8.84 5.84
C SER A 106 -13.39 -8.41 6.70
N GLN A 107 -12.45 -9.32 6.95
CA GLN A 107 -11.26 -9.00 7.73
C GLN A 107 -10.39 -7.97 7.01
N ILE A 108 -10.19 -8.14 5.72
CA ILE A 108 -9.43 -7.19 4.90
C ILE A 108 -10.12 -5.82 4.94
N ALA A 109 -11.43 -5.80 4.71
CA ALA A 109 -12.21 -4.57 4.70
C ALA A 109 -12.06 -3.79 6.01
N THR A 110 -12.10 -4.49 7.14
CA THR A 110 -11.90 -3.87 8.45
C THR A 110 -10.50 -3.28 8.58
N LEU A 111 -9.48 -4.02 8.16
CA LEU A 111 -8.09 -3.57 8.28
C LEU A 111 -7.80 -2.31 7.47
N ILE A 112 -8.36 -2.19 6.27
CA ILE A 112 -8.06 -1.07 5.39
C ILE A 112 -9.19 -0.05 5.29
N SER A 113 -10.22 -0.19 6.14
CA SER A 113 -11.38 0.71 6.22
C SER A 113 -12.11 0.85 4.88
N LYS A 114 -12.40 -0.28 4.27
CA LYS A 114 -13.16 -0.36 3.02
C LYS A 114 -14.38 -1.24 3.20
N ASN A 115 -15.31 -1.15 2.25
CA ASN A 115 -16.49 -2.01 2.23
C ASN A 115 -16.09 -3.42 1.76
N PRO A 116 -16.62 -4.49 2.38
CA PRO A 116 -16.29 -5.86 1.95
C PRO A 116 -16.60 -6.14 0.48
N ARG A 117 -17.67 -5.55 -0.06
CA ARG A 117 -18.00 -5.69 -1.48
C ARG A 117 -16.90 -5.09 -2.36
N THR A 118 -16.36 -3.93 -1.96
CA THR A 118 -15.24 -3.31 -2.67
C THR A 118 -14.02 -4.22 -2.65
N VAL A 119 -13.71 -4.79 -1.49
CA VAL A 119 -12.58 -5.71 -1.35
C VAL A 119 -12.75 -6.93 -2.25
N TRP A 120 -13.95 -7.51 -2.26
CA TRP A 120 -14.25 -8.66 -3.13
C TRP A 120 -14.00 -8.31 -4.62
N THR A 121 -14.53 -7.17 -5.06
CA THR A 121 -14.38 -6.71 -6.44
C THR A 121 -12.90 -6.52 -6.80
N VAL A 122 -12.15 -5.88 -5.90
CA VAL A 122 -10.72 -5.61 -6.12
C VAL A 122 -9.94 -6.91 -6.17
N CYS A 123 -10.24 -7.86 -5.28
CA CYS A 123 -9.58 -9.18 -5.29
C CYS A 123 -9.85 -9.93 -6.59
N LYS A 124 -11.09 -9.88 -7.09
CA LYS A 124 -11.44 -10.54 -8.36
C LYS A 124 -10.72 -9.91 -9.55
N ARG A 125 -10.56 -8.60 -9.55
CA ARG A 125 -9.78 -7.91 -10.59
C ARG A 125 -8.31 -8.36 -10.56
N ALA A 126 -7.74 -8.46 -9.36
CA ALA A 126 -6.35 -8.89 -9.20
C ALA A 126 -6.16 -10.31 -9.73
N GLU A 127 -7.05 -11.22 -9.34
CA GLU A 127 -7.02 -12.61 -9.81
C GLU A 127 -7.07 -12.69 -11.34
N LYS A 128 -7.97 -11.91 -11.94
CA LYS A 128 -8.13 -11.86 -13.39
C LYS A 128 -6.86 -11.36 -14.08
N LYS A 129 -6.28 -10.29 -13.58
CA LYS A 129 -5.05 -9.72 -14.15
C LYS A 129 -3.86 -10.65 -14.03
N LEU A 130 -3.82 -11.46 -12.97
CA LEU A 130 -2.76 -12.42 -12.75
C LEU A 130 -3.00 -13.76 -13.49
N GLY A 131 -4.15 -13.90 -14.15
CA GLY A 131 -4.49 -15.13 -14.85
C GLY A 131 -4.86 -16.27 -13.92
N GLU A 132 -5.21 -15.96 -12.67
CA GLU A 132 -5.61 -16.97 -11.69
C GLU A 132 -7.01 -17.50 -12.00
N ARG A 133 -7.25 -18.77 -11.65
CA ARG A 133 -8.54 -19.40 -11.83
C ARG A 133 -9.54 -18.76 -10.87
N GLN A 134 -10.66 -18.32 -11.41
CA GLN A 134 -11.74 -17.79 -10.60
C GLN A 134 -12.77 -18.89 -10.36
N ASP A 135 -12.78 -19.45 -9.18
CA ASP A 135 -13.74 -20.48 -8.79
C ASP A 135 -15.00 -19.81 -8.24
N GLY A 136 -16.08 -19.97 -8.98
CA GLY A 136 -17.42 -19.58 -8.57
C GLY A 136 -17.67 -18.11 -8.53
#